data_e3e35f34ee5f4f7abb4f533fa8004436
#
_entry.id   e3e35f34ee5f4f7abb4f533fa8004436
#
_cell.length_a   1.000
_cell.length_b   1.000
_cell.length_c   1.000
_cell.angle_alpha   90.00
_cell.angle_beta   90.00
_cell.angle_gamma   90.00
#
_symmetry.space_group_name_H-M   'P 1'
#
loop_
_entity.id
_entity.type
_entity.pdbx_description
1 polymer ?
#
loop_
_entity_poly.entity_id
_entity_poly.type
_entity_poly.pdbx_seq_one_letter_code
_entity_poly.pdbx_strand_id
1 'polypeptide(L)'
;MVGHPFATSADGKTVTVDLTGDDGTKIFTEFWQKMIDEGLIDTKAETWSEKWKRQLGSGDVASVFAGAWMPAMLLSDVPGGAGLWRVAQMPTADGRRTNAENGGSSLAVLQSTRKPDAAFRFVDYVCHDAAGIAERVDGGAFPADNETLASADFLNKTTVKDQRGISIPYFGGQKFNSVLSEAAENVSTGYQYLPFEVYARSDFSTTVGKAYAWSGAKYEYETAKDRIEAGLTNEDGSEIKLPEHPGKRITLMDGIADWQKDLKEYGFNQGFTIR
;
A
#
# COMPACT_ATOMS: atom_id res chain seq x y z
N MET A 1 4.16 -17.68 -6.55
CA MET A 1 3.81 -18.47 -5.35
C MET A 1 3.52 -17.46 -4.25
N VAL A 2 2.35 -17.51 -3.65
CA VAL A 2 2.06 -16.69 -2.47
C VAL A 2 2.69 -17.41 -1.28
N GLY A 3 3.49 -16.73 -0.47
CA GLY A 3 3.98 -17.26 0.78
C GLY A 3 2.85 -17.46 1.79
N HIS A 4 3.04 -18.33 2.75
CA HIS A 4 2.08 -18.60 3.82
C HIS A 4 2.77 -18.52 5.18
N PRO A 5 3.33 -17.32 5.54
CA PRO A 5 4.09 -17.17 6.77
C PRO A 5 3.23 -17.24 8.04
N PHE A 6 1.91 -17.17 7.88
CA PHE A 6 0.94 -17.15 8.97
C PHE A 6 -0.08 -18.28 8.84
N ALA A 7 -0.42 -18.87 9.98
CA ALA A 7 -1.53 -19.82 10.08
C ALA A 7 -2.16 -19.74 11.47
N THR A 8 -3.49 -19.91 11.53
CA THR A 8 -4.22 -20.02 12.78
C THR A 8 -4.93 -21.38 12.81
N SER A 9 -4.82 -22.10 13.92
CA SER A 9 -5.51 -23.37 14.10
C SER A 9 -7.04 -23.21 14.06
N ALA A 10 -7.75 -24.26 13.72
CA ALA A 10 -9.21 -24.24 13.60
C ALA A 10 -9.93 -23.84 14.90
N ASP A 11 -9.33 -24.10 16.06
CA ASP A 11 -9.85 -23.69 17.38
C ASP A 11 -9.46 -22.26 17.77
N GLY A 12 -8.70 -21.56 16.90
CA GLY A 12 -8.26 -20.20 17.12
C GLY A 12 -7.17 -20.00 18.19
N LYS A 13 -6.60 -21.08 18.74
CA LYS A 13 -5.71 -21.00 19.89
C LYS A 13 -4.23 -21.03 19.56
N THR A 14 -3.86 -21.67 18.47
CA THR A 14 -2.47 -21.76 18.03
C THR A 14 -2.25 -20.88 16.80
N VAL A 15 -1.25 -20.02 16.87
CA VAL A 15 -0.84 -19.13 15.76
C VAL A 15 0.58 -19.50 15.35
N THR A 16 0.77 -19.76 14.07
CA THR A 16 2.09 -19.95 13.45
C THR A 16 2.55 -18.64 12.85
N VAL A 17 3.80 -18.26 13.12
CA VAL A 17 4.48 -17.10 12.53
C VAL A 17 5.85 -17.57 12.05
N ASP A 18 5.99 -17.80 10.76
CA ASP A 18 7.24 -18.27 10.13
C ASP A 18 7.63 -17.40 8.93
N LEU A 19 7.99 -16.16 9.21
CA LEU A 19 8.39 -15.20 8.18
C LEU A 19 9.78 -15.52 7.61
N THR A 20 10.73 -15.87 8.46
CA THR A 20 12.11 -16.13 8.04
C THR A 20 12.30 -17.48 7.34
N GLY A 21 11.41 -18.44 7.58
CA GLY A 21 11.38 -19.74 6.91
C GLY A 21 10.59 -19.74 5.61
N ASP A 22 9.65 -18.82 5.44
CA ASP A 22 8.73 -18.77 4.30
C ASP A 22 9.42 -18.33 3.01
N ASP A 23 9.25 -19.12 1.94
CA ASP A 23 9.89 -18.84 0.66
C ASP A 23 9.31 -17.58 -0.05
N GLY A 24 8.04 -17.30 0.16
CA GLY A 24 7.42 -16.07 -0.34
C GLY A 24 8.03 -14.81 0.29
N THR A 25 8.28 -14.86 1.60
CA THR A 25 8.96 -13.79 2.33
C THR A 25 10.40 -13.60 1.86
N LYS A 26 11.12 -14.68 1.57
CA LYS A 26 12.49 -14.61 1.02
C LYS A 26 12.50 -13.93 -0.36
N ILE A 27 11.62 -14.36 -1.26
CA ILE A 27 11.49 -13.74 -2.60
C ILE A 27 11.15 -12.25 -2.47
N PHE A 28 10.22 -11.89 -1.58
CA PHE A 28 9.88 -10.50 -1.30
C PHE A 28 11.10 -9.69 -0.83
N THR A 29 11.79 -10.19 0.18
CA THR A 29 12.95 -9.47 0.76
C THR A 29 14.11 -9.35 -0.20
N GLU A 30 14.41 -10.37 -0.99
CA GLU A 30 15.47 -10.34 -2.01
C GLU A 30 15.16 -9.30 -3.10
N PHE A 31 13.94 -9.30 -3.61
CA PHE A 31 13.52 -8.35 -4.63
C PHE A 31 13.57 -6.90 -4.12
N TRP A 32 12.91 -6.62 -3.00
CA TRP A 32 12.84 -5.26 -2.47
C TRP A 32 14.19 -4.77 -1.93
N GLN A 33 15.02 -5.67 -1.37
CA GLN A 33 16.37 -5.31 -0.97
C GLN A 33 17.21 -4.87 -2.17
N LYS A 34 17.11 -5.58 -3.30
CA LYS A 34 17.77 -5.19 -4.54
C LYS A 34 17.30 -3.82 -5.02
N MET A 35 16.00 -3.56 -5.00
CA MET A 35 15.42 -2.26 -5.38
C MET A 35 15.94 -1.12 -4.51
N ILE A 36 16.12 -1.36 -3.20
CA ILE A 36 16.70 -0.39 -2.26
C ILE A 36 18.17 -0.16 -2.58
N ASP A 37 18.96 -1.23 -2.74
CA ASP A 37 20.41 -1.17 -2.95
C ASP A 37 20.78 -0.50 -4.28
N GLU A 38 19.95 -0.66 -5.31
CA GLU A 38 20.12 -0.01 -6.62
C GLU A 38 19.54 1.43 -6.67
N GLY A 39 18.96 1.93 -5.57
CA GLY A 39 18.38 3.27 -5.50
C GLY A 39 17.10 3.45 -6.33
N LEU A 40 16.40 2.36 -6.62
CA LEU A 40 15.18 2.35 -7.43
C LEU A 40 13.91 2.64 -6.63
N ILE A 41 14.02 2.77 -5.30
CA ILE A 41 12.93 3.11 -4.40
C ILE A 41 13.21 4.45 -3.73
N ASP A 42 12.22 5.33 -3.68
CA ASP A 42 12.33 6.52 -2.84
C ASP A 42 12.17 6.14 -1.36
N THR A 43 13.30 6.18 -0.64
CA THR A 43 13.37 5.93 0.80
C THR A 43 13.33 7.22 1.64
N LYS A 44 13.15 8.38 1.01
CA LYS A 44 13.33 9.73 1.60
C LYS A 44 12.03 10.47 1.85
N ALA A 45 10.94 10.08 1.19
CA ALA A 45 9.65 10.70 1.37
C ALA A 45 8.71 9.76 2.11
N GLU A 46 8.19 10.22 3.22
CA GLU A 46 7.11 9.52 3.91
C GLU A 46 5.86 9.51 3.04
N THR A 47 5.23 8.35 2.90
CA THR A 47 3.98 8.18 2.16
C THR A 47 2.91 9.15 2.69
N TRP A 48 2.16 9.78 1.79
CA TRP A 48 1.16 10.82 2.05
C TRP A 48 1.70 12.19 2.47
N SER A 49 3.02 12.35 2.64
CA SER A 49 3.60 13.66 2.86
C SER A 49 3.46 14.56 1.62
N GLU A 50 3.53 15.88 1.82
CA GLU A 50 3.53 16.85 0.72
C GLU A 50 4.72 16.66 -0.25
N LYS A 51 5.85 16.16 0.26
CA LYS A 51 7.01 15.79 -0.56
C LYS A 51 6.67 14.62 -1.49
N TRP A 52 6.09 13.55 -0.95
CA TRP A 52 5.66 12.39 -1.72
C TRP A 52 4.63 12.75 -2.80
N LYS A 53 3.61 13.56 -2.47
CA LYS A 53 2.61 14.04 -3.42
C LYS A 53 3.23 14.85 -4.57
N ARG A 54 4.19 15.73 -4.25
CA ARG A 54 4.92 16.50 -5.29
C ARG A 54 5.72 15.59 -6.20
N GLN A 55 6.42 14.58 -5.66
CA GLN A 55 7.21 13.62 -6.45
C GLN A 55 6.34 12.78 -7.40
N LEU A 56 5.13 12.39 -6.98
CA LEU A 56 4.16 11.75 -7.87
C LEU A 56 3.66 12.70 -8.97
N GLY A 57 3.49 13.97 -8.65
CA GLY A 57 3.03 14.99 -9.61
C GLY A 57 4.10 15.43 -10.60
N SER A 58 5.38 15.44 -10.21
CA SER A 58 6.51 15.82 -11.06
C SER A 58 7.05 14.66 -11.92
N GLY A 59 6.73 13.40 -11.55
CA GLY A 59 7.27 12.22 -12.19
C GLY A 59 8.61 11.74 -11.62
N ASP A 60 9.11 12.35 -10.51
CA ASP A 60 10.29 11.86 -9.80
C ASP A 60 10.09 10.43 -9.26
N VAL A 61 8.84 10.12 -8.91
CA VAL A 61 8.39 8.76 -8.62
C VAL A 61 7.55 8.26 -9.80
N ALA A 62 8.08 7.35 -10.58
CA ALA A 62 7.48 6.89 -11.83
C ALA A 62 6.42 5.79 -11.65
N SER A 63 6.38 5.11 -10.51
CA SER A 63 5.41 4.05 -10.23
C SER A 63 5.09 3.95 -8.75
N VAL A 64 3.87 3.51 -8.45
CA VAL A 64 3.41 3.24 -7.08
C VAL A 64 2.58 1.96 -7.06
N PHE A 65 2.83 1.10 -6.08
CA PHE A 65 1.99 -0.07 -5.81
C PHE A 65 0.87 0.34 -4.86
N ALA A 66 -0.37 0.18 -5.30
CA ALA A 66 -1.53 0.64 -4.53
C ALA A 66 -2.76 -0.24 -4.77
N GLY A 67 -3.75 -0.10 -3.92
CA GLY A 67 -5.07 -0.70 -4.12
C GLY A 67 -5.93 0.06 -5.13
N ALA A 68 -7.03 -0.55 -5.55
CA ALA A 68 -7.97 0.00 -6.53
C ALA A 68 -8.71 1.28 -6.04
N TRP A 69 -8.53 1.71 -4.80
CA TRP A 69 -8.98 2.98 -4.24
C TRP A 69 -8.08 4.17 -4.62
N MET A 70 -6.88 3.92 -5.13
CA MET A 70 -5.88 4.95 -5.43
C MET A 70 -6.30 5.98 -6.49
N PRO A 71 -7.13 5.68 -7.51
CA PRO A 71 -7.58 6.67 -8.48
C PRO A 71 -8.24 7.90 -7.85
N ALA A 72 -9.08 7.73 -6.84
CA ALA A 72 -9.71 8.85 -6.13
C ALA A 72 -8.66 9.70 -5.37
N MET A 73 -7.70 9.04 -4.73
CA MET A 73 -6.63 9.71 -3.97
C MET A 73 -5.69 10.50 -4.89
N LEU A 74 -5.29 9.91 -6.01
CA LEU A 74 -4.44 10.61 -6.99
C LEU A 74 -5.13 11.86 -7.54
N LEU A 75 -6.42 11.78 -7.84
CA LEU A 75 -7.17 12.94 -8.33
C LEU A 75 -7.20 14.08 -7.31
N SER A 76 -7.43 13.77 -6.03
CA SER A 76 -7.55 14.78 -4.96
C SER A 76 -6.18 15.33 -4.53
N ASP A 77 -5.19 14.48 -4.36
CA ASP A 77 -3.94 14.81 -3.69
C ASP A 77 -2.78 15.11 -4.66
N VAL A 78 -2.89 14.64 -5.90
CA VAL A 78 -1.86 14.79 -6.94
C VAL A 78 -2.44 15.32 -8.25
N PRO A 79 -3.15 16.46 -8.25
CA PRO A 79 -3.81 16.99 -9.45
C PRO A 79 -2.83 17.28 -10.58
N GLY A 80 -1.57 17.62 -10.28
CA GLY A 80 -0.50 17.85 -11.27
C GLY A 80 -0.12 16.60 -12.09
N GLY A 81 -0.49 15.40 -11.64
CA GLY A 81 -0.26 14.16 -12.37
C GLY A 81 -1.35 13.79 -13.40
N ALA A 82 -2.38 14.64 -13.56
CA ALA A 82 -3.49 14.34 -14.45
C ALA A 82 -3.03 14.16 -15.90
N GLY A 83 -3.45 13.07 -16.51
CA GLY A 83 -3.08 12.68 -17.88
C GLY A 83 -1.76 11.94 -18.02
N LEU A 84 -0.89 11.97 -17.00
CA LEU A 84 0.45 11.36 -17.02
C LEU A 84 0.47 9.92 -16.53
N TRP A 85 -0.41 9.57 -15.59
CA TRP A 85 -0.49 8.23 -14.99
C TRP A 85 -1.21 7.21 -15.87
N ARG A 86 -0.86 5.95 -15.66
CA ARG A 86 -1.56 4.78 -16.23
C ARG A 86 -1.68 3.72 -15.15
N VAL A 87 -2.74 2.91 -15.25
CA VAL A 87 -2.94 1.73 -14.40
C VAL A 87 -2.43 0.50 -15.14
N ALA A 88 -1.70 -0.35 -14.46
CA ALA A 88 -1.21 -1.62 -14.97
C ALA A 88 -1.42 -2.72 -13.95
N GLN A 89 -1.43 -3.97 -14.40
CA GLN A 89 -1.39 -5.12 -13.49
C GLN A 89 -0.10 -5.11 -12.67
N MET A 90 -0.20 -5.50 -11.41
CA MET A 90 0.97 -5.62 -10.55
C MET A 90 1.89 -6.72 -11.10
N PRO A 91 3.19 -6.44 -11.28
CA PRO A 91 4.14 -7.47 -11.68
C PRO A 91 4.30 -8.51 -10.57
N THR A 92 4.49 -9.76 -10.96
CA THR A 92 4.73 -10.89 -10.05
C THR A 92 6.07 -11.55 -10.40
N ALA A 93 6.72 -12.15 -9.40
CA ALA A 93 8.05 -12.77 -9.58
C ALA A 93 8.05 -13.92 -10.60
N ASP A 94 6.93 -14.61 -10.79
CA ASP A 94 6.78 -15.76 -11.67
C ASP A 94 5.97 -15.46 -12.94
N GLY A 95 5.59 -14.20 -13.17
CA GLY A 95 4.82 -13.77 -14.33
C GLY A 95 3.35 -14.19 -14.34
N ARG A 96 2.88 -14.91 -13.29
CA ARG A 96 1.46 -15.26 -13.16
C ARG A 96 0.65 -14.03 -12.74
N ARG A 97 -0.58 -13.94 -13.19
CA ARG A 97 -1.51 -12.91 -12.74
C ARG A 97 -2.08 -13.31 -11.39
N THR A 98 -1.54 -12.71 -10.34
CA THR A 98 -2.00 -12.91 -8.96
C THR A 98 -1.96 -11.58 -8.25
N ASN A 99 -3.01 -11.26 -7.52
CA ASN A 99 -3.11 -10.05 -6.72
C ASN A 99 -3.44 -10.39 -5.27
N ALA A 100 -3.31 -9.39 -4.41
CA ALA A 100 -3.71 -9.44 -3.02
C ALA A 100 -4.60 -8.25 -2.70
N GLU A 101 -5.40 -8.36 -1.66
CA GLU A 101 -6.16 -7.24 -1.12
C GLU A 101 -5.20 -6.19 -0.54
N ASN A 102 -5.52 -4.93 -0.78
CA ASN A 102 -4.86 -3.79 -0.16
C ASN A 102 -5.91 -2.78 0.32
N GLY A 103 -6.38 -2.97 1.52
CA GLY A 103 -7.45 -2.17 2.11
C GLY A 103 -8.82 -2.77 1.87
N GLY A 104 -9.80 -1.91 1.78
CA GLY A 104 -11.21 -2.24 1.76
C GLY A 104 -11.92 -1.55 2.92
N SER A 105 -13.21 -1.29 2.75
CA SER A 105 -14.02 -0.61 3.76
C SER A 105 -15.36 -1.30 3.88
N SER A 106 -15.89 -1.35 5.09
CA SER A 106 -17.23 -1.85 5.38
C SER A 106 -17.98 -0.89 6.28
N LEU A 107 -19.29 -0.96 6.23
CA LEU A 107 -20.18 -0.27 7.15
C LEU A 107 -20.86 -1.30 8.04
N ALA A 108 -21.05 -0.97 9.31
CA ALA A 108 -21.73 -1.82 10.27
C ALA A 108 -22.80 -1.04 11.02
N VAL A 109 -23.90 -1.71 11.31
CA VAL A 109 -24.92 -1.19 12.22
C VAL A 109 -24.55 -1.56 13.65
N LEU A 110 -24.36 -0.56 14.50
CA LEU A 110 -24.00 -0.79 15.90
C LEU A 110 -25.19 -1.36 16.69
N GLN A 111 -24.93 -2.31 17.56
CA GLN A 111 -25.94 -2.92 18.44
C GLN A 111 -26.64 -1.89 19.35
N SER A 112 -25.97 -0.81 19.70
CA SER A 112 -26.48 0.25 20.57
C SER A 112 -27.44 1.23 19.86
N THR A 113 -27.65 1.09 18.54
CA THR A 113 -28.55 2.00 17.81
C THR A 113 -29.99 1.87 18.28
N ARG A 114 -30.71 2.98 18.36
CA ARG A 114 -32.16 3.02 18.63
C ARG A 114 -33.01 2.98 17.35
N LYS A 115 -32.36 2.93 16.17
CA LYS A 115 -33.00 2.95 14.84
C LYS A 115 -32.37 1.92 13.91
N PRO A 116 -32.35 0.62 14.26
CA PRO A 116 -31.63 -0.41 13.50
C PRO A 116 -32.09 -0.49 12.03
N ASP A 117 -33.39 -0.45 11.77
CA ASP A 117 -33.96 -0.55 10.41
C ASP A 117 -33.56 0.64 9.51
N ALA A 118 -33.49 1.85 10.08
CA ALA A 118 -33.08 3.02 9.34
C ALA A 118 -31.57 2.98 9.06
N ALA A 119 -30.79 2.54 10.03
CA ALA A 119 -29.34 2.38 9.87
C ALA A 119 -29.04 1.29 8.84
N PHE A 120 -29.73 0.16 8.89
CA PHE A 120 -29.54 -0.91 7.91
C PHE A 120 -29.91 -0.44 6.48
N ARG A 121 -31.04 0.25 6.30
CA ARG A 121 -31.42 0.80 4.99
C ARG A 121 -30.39 1.77 4.43
N PHE A 122 -29.74 2.55 5.30
CA PHE A 122 -28.64 3.43 4.87
C PHE A 122 -27.42 2.63 4.41
N VAL A 123 -27.02 1.60 5.17
CA VAL A 123 -25.90 0.72 4.79
C VAL A 123 -26.18 -0.01 3.49
N ASP A 124 -27.38 -0.55 3.35
CA ASP A 124 -27.85 -1.25 2.15
C ASP A 124 -27.82 -0.33 0.93
N TYR A 125 -28.38 0.87 1.03
CA TYR A 125 -28.32 1.86 -0.03
C TYR A 125 -26.90 2.20 -0.46
N VAL A 126 -26.01 2.48 0.49
CA VAL A 126 -24.63 2.90 0.18
C VAL A 126 -23.79 1.76 -0.40
N CYS A 127 -24.00 0.52 0.06
CA CYS A 127 -23.11 -0.60 -0.27
C CYS A 127 -23.68 -1.52 -1.37
N HIS A 128 -25.01 -1.55 -1.57
CA HIS A 128 -25.66 -2.53 -2.43
C HIS A 128 -26.63 -1.92 -3.46
N ASP A 129 -27.24 -0.79 -3.18
CA ASP A 129 -28.15 -0.15 -4.14
C ASP A 129 -27.38 0.44 -5.32
N ALA A 130 -27.85 0.21 -6.55
CA ALA A 130 -27.19 0.65 -7.77
C ALA A 130 -26.95 2.17 -7.81
N ALA A 131 -27.87 2.99 -7.31
CA ALA A 131 -27.72 4.44 -7.26
C ALA A 131 -26.66 4.86 -6.24
N GLY A 132 -26.65 4.24 -5.05
CA GLY A 132 -25.64 4.50 -4.03
C GLY A 132 -24.24 4.07 -4.46
N ILE A 133 -24.10 2.95 -5.17
CA ILE A 133 -22.85 2.48 -5.75
C ILE A 133 -22.39 3.46 -6.84
N ALA A 134 -23.24 3.89 -7.76
CA ALA A 134 -22.91 4.77 -8.87
C ALA A 134 -22.30 6.10 -8.40
N GLU A 135 -22.89 6.72 -7.37
CA GLU A 135 -22.37 7.97 -6.78
C GLU A 135 -20.93 7.83 -6.26
N ARG A 136 -20.61 6.70 -5.68
CA ARG A 136 -19.26 6.43 -5.15
C ARG A 136 -18.28 6.11 -6.26
N VAL A 137 -18.68 5.31 -7.24
CA VAL A 137 -17.86 4.93 -8.40
C VAL A 137 -17.48 6.14 -9.25
N ASP A 138 -18.36 7.09 -9.38
CA ASP A 138 -18.11 8.33 -10.09
C ASP A 138 -16.95 9.15 -9.45
N GLY A 139 -16.86 9.12 -8.13
CA GLY A 139 -15.74 9.69 -7.38
C GLY A 139 -14.45 8.84 -7.35
N GLY A 140 -14.42 7.73 -8.08
CA GLY A 140 -13.25 6.85 -8.18
C GLY A 140 -13.16 5.77 -7.11
N ALA A 141 -14.24 5.51 -6.35
CA ALA A 141 -14.30 4.36 -5.46
C ALA A 141 -14.37 3.05 -6.28
N PHE A 142 -13.72 2.01 -5.78
CA PHE A 142 -13.79 0.68 -6.35
C PHE A 142 -14.89 -0.13 -5.64
N PRO A 143 -15.94 -0.61 -6.36
CA PRO A 143 -17.07 -1.30 -5.74
C PRO A 143 -16.71 -2.74 -5.36
N ALA A 144 -17.39 -3.28 -4.35
CA ALA A 144 -17.34 -4.70 -4.02
C ALA A 144 -18.42 -5.51 -4.78
N ASP A 145 -19.31 -4.83 -5.48
CA ASP A 145 -20.42 -5.42 -6.20
C ASP A 145 -19.97 -5.99 -7.55
N ASN A 146 -20.15 -7.31 -7.73
CA ASN A 146 -19.71 -8.02 -8.94
C ASN A 146 -20.50 -7.60 -10.20
N GLU A 147 -21.76 -7.20 -10.06
CA GLU A 147 -22.57 -6.75 -11.20
C GLU A 147 -22.05 -5.44 -11.74
N THR A 148 -21.71 -4.49 -10.86
CA THR A 148 -21.06 -3.24 -11.23
C THR A 148 -19.68 -3.48 -11.84
N LEU A 149 -18.85 -4.33 -11.24
CA LEU A 149 -17.50 -4.65 -11.75
C LEU A 149 -17.53 -5.24 -13.17
N ALA A 150 -18.57 -5.95 -13.54
CA ALA A 150 -18.75 -6.54 -14.88
C ALA A 150 -19.50 -5.62 -15.85
N SER A 151 -20.04 -4.49 -15.40
CA SER A 151 -20.86 -3.62 -16.23
C SER A 151 -20.06 -2.86 -17.28
N ALA A 152 -20.64 -2.69 -18.46
CA ALA A 152 -20.00 -1.95 -19.55
C ALA A 152 -19.72 -0.49 -19.18
N ASP A 153 -20.59 0.13 -18.40
CA ASP A 153 -20.46 1.52 -17.94
C ASP A 153 -19.26 1.69 -17.01
N PHE A 154 -19.03 0.74 -16.10
CA PHE A 154 -17.87 0.73 -15.23
C PHE A 154 -16.58 0.47 -16.00
N LEU A 155 -16.54 -0.60 -16.81
CA LEU A 155 -15.36 -1.05 -17.54
C LEU A 155 -14.86 -0.03 -18.57
N ASN A 156 -15.78 0.70 -19.23
CA ASN A 156 -15.44 1.68 -20.26
C ASN A 156 -15.13 3.08 -19.72
N LYS A 157 -15.21 3.30 -18.42
CA LYS A 157 -14.95 4.62 -17.82
C LYS A 157 -13.51 5.04 -18.03
N THR A 158 -13.31 6.27 -18.53
CA THR A 158 -11.98 6.85 -18.84
C THR A 158 -11.68 8.09 -18.00
N THR A 159 -12.63 8.51 -17.15
CA THR A 159 -12.53 9.71 -16.32
C THR A 159 -12.89 9.40 -14.88
N VAL A 160 -12.40 10.24 -13.96
CA VAL A 160 -12.78 10.27 -12.55
C VAL A 160 -13.38 11.65 -12.27
N LYS A 161 -14.46 11.75 -11.52
CA LYS A 161 -15.06 13.03 -11.13
C LYS A 161 -14.34 13.63 -9.93
N ASP A 162 -13.98 14.88 -10.02
CA ASP A 162 -13.49 15.64 -8.86
C ASP A 162 -14.64 16.06 -7.93
N GLN A 163 -14.30 16.67 -6.79
CA GLN A 163 -15.27 17.12 -5.78
C GLN A 163 -16.28 18.17 -6.31
N ARG A 164 -16.01 18.78 -7.46
CA ARG A 164 -16.90 19.74 -8.15
C ARG A 164 -17.78 19.05 -9.19
N GLY A 165 -17.65 17.72 -9.35
CA GLY A 165 -18.35 16.94 -10.36
C GLY A 165 -17.76 17.04 -11.77
N ILE A 166 -16.55 17.61 -11.92
CA ILE A 166 -15.87 17.72 -13.20
C ILE A 166 -15.19 16.39 -13.53
N SER A 167 -15.46 15.86 -14.72
CA SER A 167 -14.84 14.63 -15.23
C SER A 167 -13.42 14.90 -15.73
N ILE A 168 -12.44 14.29 -15.10
CA ILE A 168 -11.01 14.46 -15.40
C ILE A 168 -10.47 13.14 -16.00
N PRO A 169 -9.84 13.16 -17.20
CA PRO A 169 -9.18 11.97 -17.76
C PRO A 169 -7.82 11.75 -17.11
N TYR A 170 -7.84 11.50 -15.80
CA TYR A 170 -6.62 11.41 -14.97
C TYR A 170 -5.60 10.41 -15.49
N PHE A 171 -6.09 9.30 -16.05
CA PHE A 171 -5.25 8.25 -16.64
C PHE A 171 -5.11 8.38 -18.17
N GLY A 172 -5.16 9.61 -18.71
CA GLY A 172 -4.94 9.88 -20.13
C GLY A 172 -5.92 9.19 -21.06
N GLY A 173 -7.17 9.03 -20.64
CA GLY A 173 -8.21 8.36 -21.43
C GLY A 173 -8.16 6.82 -21.40
N GLN A 174 -7.30 6.22 -20.57
CA GLN A 174 -7.27 4.78 -20.37
C GLN A 174 -8.59 4.29 -19.72
N LYS A 175 -9.06 3.13 -20.15
CA LYS A 175 -10.13 2.37 -19.46
C LYS A 175 -9.58 1.71 -18.20
N PHE A 176 -9.18 2.50 -17.23
CA PHE A 176 -8.44 2.04 -16.06
C PHE A 176 -9.22 1.04 -15.19
N ASN A 177 -10.57 1.17 -15.16
CA ASN A 177 -11.42 0.23 -14.44
C ASN A 177 -11.39 -1.19 -15.02
N SER A 178 -11.17 -1.36 -16.33
CA SER A 178 -10.98 -2.70 -16.91
C SER A 178 -9.74 -3.40 -16.33
N VAL A 179 -8.65 -2.65 -16.11
CA VAL A 179 -7.43 -3.18 -15.51
C VAL A 179 -7.65 -3.54 -14.04
N LEU A 180 -8.37 -2.68 -13.30
CA LEU A 180 -8.67 -2.90 -11.89
C LEU A 180 -9.66 -4.05 -11.68
N SER A 181 -10.66 -4.20 -12.55
CA SER A 181 -11.61 -5.33 -12.50
C SER A 181 -10.91 -6.66 -12.76
N GLU A 182 -10.05 -6.72 -13.79
CA GLU A 182 -9.20 -7.90 -14.04
C GLU A 182 -8.29 -8.21 -12.84
N ALA A 183 -7.75 -7.19 -12.17
CA ALA A 183 -6.94 -7.38 -10.97
C ALA A 183 -7.76 -8.00 -9.83
N ALA A 184 -9.01 -7.58 -9.65
CA ALA A 184 -9.91 -8.12 -8.62
C ALA A 184 -10.24 -9.61 -8.85
N GLU A 185 -10.42 -10.04 -10.10
CA GLU A 185 -10.65 -11.43 -10.45
C GLU A 185 -9.46 -12.35 -10.11
N ASN A 186 -8.25 -11.78 -10.02
CA ASN A 186 -7.01 -12.50 -9.75
C ASN A 186 -6.55 -12.39 -8.28
N VAL A 187 -7.40 -11.91 -7.37
CA VAL A 187 -7.06 -11.86 -5.93
C VAL A 187 -6.94 -13.26 -5.36
N SER A 188 -5.82 -13.52 -4.69
CA SER A 188 -5.60 -14.78 -3.99
C SER A 188 -6.48 -14.90 -2.75
N THR A 189 -7.22 -16.00 -2.63
CA THR A 189 -8.10 -16.27 -1.48
C THR A 189 -7.42 -17.06 -0.36
N GLY A 190 -6.13 -17.39 -0.51
CA GLY A 190 -5.38 -18.23 0.43
C GLY A 190 -4.71 -17.46 1.57
N TYR A 191 -4.77 -16.14 1.59
CA TYR A 191 -4.17 -15.35 2.67
C TYR A 191 -4.94 -15.51 3.97
N GLN A 192 -4.21 -15.70 5.07
CA GLN A 192 -4.77 -15.76 6.41
C GLN A 192 -4.30 -14.59 7.25
N TYR A 193 -5.25 -13.82 7.77
CA TYR A 193 -4.97 -12.73 8.70
C TYR A 193 -4.60 -13.30 10.07
N LEU A 194 -3.67 -12.61 10.74
CA LEU A 194 -3.40 -12.87 12.13
C LEU A 194 -4.56 -12.41 13.01
N PRO A 195 -4.87 -13.09 14.13
CA PRO A 195 -5.86 -12.60 15.09
C PRO A 195 -5.53 -11.21 15.64
N PHE A 196 -4.28 -10.78 15.52
CA PHE A 196 -3.74 -9.49 15.92
C PHE A 196 -3.16 -8.70 14.74
N GLU A 197 -3.80 -8.78 13.59
CA GLU A 197 -3.37 -8.14 12.33
C GLU A 197 -3.11 -6.64 12.45
N VAL A 198 -3.91 -5.93 13.25
CA VAL A 198 -3.74 -4.48 13.47
C VAL A 198 -2.38 -4.18 14.10
N TYR A 199 -1.97 -4.98 15.08
CA TYR A 199 -0.63 -4.89 15.67
C TYR A 199 0.43 -5.21 14.62
N ALA A 200 0.28 -6.30 13.91
CA ALA A 200 1.25 -6.73 12.90
C ALA A 200 1.52 -5.62 11.86
N ARG A 201 0.48 -4.98 11.36
CA ARG A 201 0.60 -3.87 10.40
C ARG A 201 1.30 -2.65 10.97
N SER A 202 0.97 -2.27 12.20
CA SER A 202 1.62 -1.10 12.84
C SER A 202 3.08 -1.36 13.15
N ASP A 203 3.42 -2.58 13.56
CA ASP A 203 4.77 -2.97 13.92
C ASP A 203 5.69 -3.17 12.69
N PHE A 204 5.14 -3.49 11.53
CA PHE A 204 5.90 -3.62 10.28
C PHE A 204 6.74 -2.37 9.97
N SER A 205 6.18 -1.18 10.17
CA SER A 205 6.90 0.08 9.91
C SER A 205 8.05 0.32 10.90
N THR A 206 7.93 -0.15 12.14
CA THR A 206 8.95 0.04 13.18
C THR A 206 10.06 -1.02 13.13
N THR A 207 9.80 -2.15 12.53
CA THR A 207 10.75 -3.26 12.35
C THR A 207 11.34 -3.30 10.95
N VAL A 208 10.56 -3.68 9.96
CA VAL A 208 11.01 -3.78 8.56
C VAL A 208 11.34 -2.40 7.98
N GLY A 209 10.63 -1.36 8.42
CA GLY A 209 10.89 0.03 8.04
C GLY A 209 12.29 0.54 8.40
N LYS A 210 12.98 -0.09 9.35
CA LYS A 210 14.38 0.27 9.72
C LYS A 210 15.35 0.15 8.53
N ALA A 211 15.14 -0.81 7.63
CA ALA A 211 15.97 -0.99 6.45
C ALA A 211 15.83 0.18 5.48
N TYR A 212 14.61 0.68 5.28
CA TYR A 212 14.34 1.88 4.48
C TYR A 212 14.94 3.12 5.12
N ALA A 213 14.74 3.29 6.42
CA ALA A 213 15.28 4.43 7.18
C ALA A 213 16.81 4.46 7.11
N TRP A 214 17.46 3.30 7.27
CA TRP A 214 18.91 3.17 7.14
C TRP A 214 19.39 3.57 5.74
N SER A 215 18.73 3.09 4.69
CA SER A 215 19.06 3.40 3.30
C SER A 215 18.89 4.89 2.99
N GLY A 216 17.81 5.51 3.47
CA GLY A 216 17.57 6.95 3.36
C GLY A 216 18.67 7.78 4.04
N ALA A 217 19.00 7.44 5.29
CA ALA A 217 20.06 8.11 6.04
C ALA A 217 21.44 7.94 5.39
N LYS A 218 21.74 6.75 4.85
CA LYS A 218 22.97 6.50 4.09
C LYS A 218 23.04 7.39 2.86
N TYR A 219 21.98 7.46 2.08
CA TYR A 219 21.93 8.32 0.89
C TYR A 219 22.15 9.80 1.23
N GLU A 220 21.50 10.29 2.28
CA GLU A 220 21.67 11.67 2.73
C GLU A 220 23.11 11.96 3.17
N TYR A 221 23.73 11.03 3.92
CA TYR A 221 25.10 11.12 4.34
C TYR A 221 26.06 11.18 3.13
N GLU A 222 25.97 10.23 2.19
CA GLU A 222 26.83 10.16 1.01
C GLU A 222 26.64 11.39 0.11
N THR A 223 25.39 11.80 -0.14
CA THR A 223 25.08 13.01 -0.93
C THR A 223 25.66 14.26 -0.29
N ALA A 224 25.53 14.43 1.03
CA ALA A 224 26.11 15.59 1.72
C ALA A 224 27.64 15.58 1.66
N LYS A 225 28.24 14.40 1.86
CA LYS A 225 29.69 14.20 1.78
C LYS A 225 30.24 14.56 0.40
N ASP A 226 29.65 14.05 -0.67
CA ASP A 226 30.06 14.32 -2.04
C ASP A 226 29.95 15.81 -2.38
N ARG A 227 28.88 16.48 -1.93
CA ARG A 227 28.71 17.93 -2.12
C ARG A 227 29.75 18.75 -1.36
N ILE A 228 30.11 18.36 -0.14
CA ILE A 228 31.16 18.99 0.66
C ILE A 228 32.51 18.81 -0.02
N GLU A 229 32.83 17.59 -0.48
CA GLU A 229 34.08 17.29 -1.19
C GLU A 229 34.20 18.07 -2.52
N ALA A 230 33.07 18.34 -3.17
CA ALA A 230 32.97 19.18 -4.37
C ALA A 230 33.01 20.69 -4.07
N GLY A 231 33.12 21.11 -2.82
CA GLY A 231 33.18 22.52 -2.42
C GLY A 231 31.87 23.27 -2.61
N LEU A 232 30.71 22.57 -2.64
CA LEU A 232 29.39 23.15 -2.81
C LEU A 232 28.81 23.66 -1.49
N THR A 233 27.89 24.61 -1.59
CA THR A 233 27.08 25.12 -0.45
C THR A 233 25.61 24.82 -0.65
N ASN A 234 24.78 25.13 0.34
CA ASN A 234 23.35 25.18 0.20
C ASN A 234 22.92 26.31 -0.74
N GLU A 235 21.64 26.31 -1.18
CA GLU A 235 21.09 27.32 -2.09
C GLU A 235 21.14 28.74 -1.50
N ASP A 236 21.07 28.85 -0.17
CA ASP A 236 21.18 30.12 0.58
C ASP A 236 22.64 30.54 0.87
N GLY A 237 23.64 29.80 0.34
CA GLY A 237 25.05 30.03 0.55
C GLY A 237 25.61 29.52 1.89
N SER A 238 24.81 28.91 2.74
CA SER A 238 25.27 28.32 4.00
C SER A 238 26.08 27.03 3.77
N GLU A 239 26.93 26.67 4.73
CA GLU A 239 27.70 25.43 4.70
C GLU A 239 26.78 24.20 4.78
N ILE A 240 27.10 23.16 4.00
CA ILE A 240 26.44 21.87 4.09
C ILE A 240 26.96 21.17 5.34
N LYS A 241 26.03 20.81 6.23
CA LYS A 241 26.36 19.99 7.41
C LYS A 241 26.33 18.52 7.02
N LEU A 242 27.41 17.79 7.34
CA LEU A 242 27.44 16.34 7.17
C LEU A 242 26.48 15.69 8.20
N PRO A 243 25.47 14.92 7.77
CA PRO A 243 24.63 14.15 8.68
C PRO A 243 25.43 13.10 9.46
N GLU A 244 24.83 12.56 10.52
CA GLU A 244 25.43 11.43 11.22
C GLU A 244 25.45 10.19 10.29
N HIS A 245 26.57 9.45 10.31
CA HIS A 245 26.67 8.21 9.55
C HIS A 245 25.71 7.15 10.15
N PRO A 246 24.87 6.48 9.34
CA PRO A 246 23.80 5.59 9.85
C PRO A 246 24.30 4.29 10.51
N GLY A 247 25.62 4.10 10.64
CA GLY A 247 26.20 2.95 11.30
C GLY A 247 26.12 1.66 10.49
N LYS A 248 25.93 0.53 11.19
CA LYS A 248 25.88 -0.79 10.56
C LYS A 248 24.65 -0.92 9.66
N ARG A 249 24.84 -1.53 8.48
CA ARG A 249 23.76 -1.81 7.53
C ARG A 249 22.65 -2.66 8.19
N ILE A 250 21.41 -2.25 7.95
CA ILE A 250 20.19 -2.99 8.29
C ILE A 250 19.55 -3.44 6.98
N THR A 251 19.32 -4.76 6.83
CA THR A 251 18.66 -5.32 5.67
C THR A 251 17.16 -5.54 5.93
N LEU A 252 16.38 -5.72 4.85
CA LEU A 252 14.96 -6.08 4.98
C LEU A 252 14.80 -7.39 5.77
N MET A 253 15.68 -8.38 5.57
CA MET A 253 15.61 -9.65 6.30
C MET A 253 15.92 -9.46 7.80
N ASP A 254 16.81 -8.54 8.17
CA ASP A 254 17.01 -8.18 9.58
C ASP A 254 15.70 -7.61 10.18
N GLY A 255 15.03 -6.72 9.44
CA GLY A 255 13.75 -6.16 9.86
C GLY A 255 12.62 -7.21 9.94
N ILE A 256 12.58 -8.16 9.01
CA ILE A 256 11.64 -9.30 9.02
C ILE A 256 11.90 -10.21 10.23
N ALA A 257 13.16 -10.46 10.58
CA ALA A 257 13.49 -11.27 11.75
C ALA A 257 13.07 -10.57 13.05
N ASP A 258 13.29 -9.25 13.17
CA ASP A 258 12.79 -8.45 14.28
C ASP A 258 11.25 -8.52 14.34
N TRP A 259 10.58 -8.31 13.21
CA TRP A 259 9.12 -8.35 13.14
C TRP A 259 8.57 -9.72 13.55
N GLN A 260 9.14 -10.82 13.06
CA GLN A 260 8.76 -12.18 13.48
C GLN A 260 8.86 -12.35 14.98
N LYS A 261 9.95 -11.88 15.57
CA LYS A 261 10.17 -11.96 17.02
C LYS A 261 9.09 -11.19 17.78
N ASP A 262 8.82 -9.96 17.39
CA ASP A 262 7.85 -9.09 18.06
C ASP A 262 6.42 -9.63 17.92
N LEU A 263 6.06 -10.19 16.74
CA LEU A 263 4.77 -10.86 16.52
C LEU A 263 4.60 -12.10 17.41
N LYS A 264 5.66 -12.91 17.56
CA LYS A 264 5.62 -14.09 18.43
C LYS A 264 5.45 -13.70 19.89
N GLU A 265 6.18 -12.68 20.35
CA GLU A 265 6.08 -12.16 21.70
C GLU A 265 4.70 -11.55 21.98
N TYR A 266 4.20 -10.71 21.05
CA TYR A 266 2.87 -10.13 21.18
C TYR A 266 1.77 -11.19 21.22
N GLY A 267 1.79 -12.15 20.30
CA GLY A 267 0.80 -13.24 20.27
C GLY A 267 0.81 -14.08 21.54
N PHE A 268 1.99 -14.38 22.07
CA PHE A 268 2.12 -15.08 23.35
C PHE A 268 1.50 -14.26 24.50
N ASN A 269 1.77 -12.96 24.56
CA ASN A 269 1.22 -12.07 25.58
C ASN A 269 -0.30 -11.89 25.47
N GLN A 270 -0.89 -12.14 24.26
CA GLN A 270 -2.34 -12.18 24.05
C GLN A 270 -2.96 -13.54 24.42
N GLY A 271 -2.17 -14.52 24.86
CA GLY A 271 -2.64 -15.82 25.31
C GLY A 271 -2.70 -16.90 24.20
N PHE A 272 -2.12 -16.64 23.03
CA PHE A 272 -2.02 -17.67 21.99
C PHE A 272 -0.85 -18.62 22.25
N THR A 273 -1.00 -19.87 21.81
CA THR A 273 0.12 -20.78 21.64
C THR A 273 0.84 -20.42 20.34
N ILE A 274 2.10 -20.00 20.42
CA ILE A 274 2.88 -19.55 19.27
C ILE A 274 3.84 -20.65 18.77
N ARG A 275 3.87 -20.80 17.44
CA ARG A 275 4.79 -21.74 16.75
C ARG A 275 5.66 -21.00 15.74
#